data_2233a90c175a2218343a03616090c683
#
_entry.id   2233a90c175a2218343a03616090c683
#
_cell.length_a   1.000
_cell.length_b   1.000
_cell.length_c   1.000
_cell.angle_alpha   90.00
_cell.angle_beta   90.00
_cell.angle_gamma   90.00
#
_symmetry.space_group_name_H-M   'P 1'
#
loop_
_entity.id
_entity.type
_entity.pdbx_description
1 polymer ?
#
loop_
_entity_poly.entity_id
_entity_poly.type
_entity_poly.pdbx_seq_one_letter_code
_entity_poly.pdbx_strand_id
1 'polypeptide(L)'
;GMSSKVIHEAKNCGIQGSTVFFGKGTAKNAILDYLGLADIRKEIILMLADCETAQKALITLNQHFKLEKPNHGIAFSILISEIAGTHRISCNKNIKEKGSDRVMYHLITSVVDKGKAEDVISAANKAGSTGGTIINGRGSGVHETTKLFMMDIEPEKEIVMILSEADKTKGIMASIVSQLKMDEPGNGVLYVQEVESAYGIFNETGN
;
A
#
# COMPACT_ATOMS: atom_id res chain seq x y z
N GLY A 1 8.56 -0.94 -18.00
CA GLY A 1 8.40 -1.07 -16.58
C GLY A 1 9.68 -1.46 -15.85
N MET A 2 9.73 -1.14 -14.59
CA MET A 2 10.87 -1.51 -13.72
C MET A 2 10.63 -2.85 -13.02
N SER A 3 9.39 -3.36 -13.01
CA SER A 3 9.00 -4.57 -12.27
C SER A 3 9.86 -5.78 -12.60
N SER A 4 10.15 -6.03 -13.88
CA SER A 4 10.99 -7.18 -14.29
C SER A 4 12.39 -7.12 -13.71
N LYS A 5 12.99 -5.93 -13.62
CA LYS A 5 14.33 -5.73 -13.03
C LYS A 5 14.29 -5.96 -11.52
N VAL A 6 13.28 -5.39 -10.86
CA VAL A 6 13.07 -5.56 -9.40
C VAL A 6 12.86 -7.04 -9.06
N ILE A 7 12.03 -7.75 -9.82
CA ILE A 7 11.77 -9.18 -9.62
C ILE A 7 13.04 -10.01 -9.82
N HIS A 8 13.85 -9.67 -10.82
CA HIS A 8 15.11 -10.35 -11.08
C HIS A 8 16.06 -10.24 -9.87
N GLU A 9 16.27 -9.03 -9.37
CA GLU A 9 17.12 -8.81 -8.19
C GLU A 9 16.55 -9.47 -6.93
N ALA A 10 15.23 -9.41 -6.72
CA ALA A 10 14.60 -10.08 -5.61
C ALA A 10 14.77 -11.62 -5.65
N LYS A 11 14.70 -12.22 -6.84
CA LYS A 11 14.96 -13.65 -7.01
C LYS A 11 16.40 -14.03 -6.65
N ASN A 12 17.38 -13.17 -6.96
CA ASN A 12 18.78 -13.35 -6.56
C ASN A 12 18.95 -13.34 -5.03
N CYS A 13 18.03 -12.71 -4.31
CA CYS A 13 17.99 -12.71 -2.83
C CYS A 13 17.28 -13.94 -2.23
N GLY A 14 16.61 -14.76 -3.06
CA GLY A 14 15.86 -15.94 -2.61
C GLY A 14 14.35 -15.84 -2.71
N ILE A 15 13.80 -14.70 -3.18
CA ILE A 15 12.35 -14.56 -3.41
C ILE A 15 11.92 -15.52 -4.52
N GLN A 16 10.92 -16.35 -4.27
CA GLN A 16 10.51 -17.40 -5.19
C GLN A 16 9.39 -17.00 -6.13
N GLY A 17 8.47 -16.13 -5.67
CA GLY A 17 7.30 -15.72 -6.42
C GLY A 17 7.00 -14.24 -6.25
N SER A 18 6.36 -13.67 -7.26
CA SER A 18 5.92 -12.28 -7.25
C SER A 18 4.64 -12.12 -8.06
N THR A 19 3.79 -11.20 -7.62
CA THR A 19 2.60 -10.77 -8.35
C THR A 19 2.76 -9.29 -8.69
N VAL A 20 2.55 -8.92 -9.95
CA VAL A 20 2.61 -7.53 -10.40
C VAL A 20 1.22 -7.07 -10.77
N PHE A 21 0.82 -5.92 -10.24
CA PHE A 21 -0.40 -5.24 -10.63
C PHE A 21 -0.16 -3.75 -10.77
N PHE A 22 -1.13 -3.05 -11.36
CA PHE A 22 -0.99 -1.65 -11.65
C PHE A 22 -1.85 -0.82 -10.73
N GLY A 23 -1.30 0.31 -10.31
CA GLY A 23 -2.00 1.31 -9.54
C GLY A 23 -1.74 2.71 -10.07
N LYS A 24 -2.43 3.68 -9.51
CA LYS A 24 -2.30 5.10 -9.74
C LYS A 24 -1.63 5.74 -8.53
N GLY A 25 -0.51 6.41 -8.72
CA GLY A 25 0.16 7.16 -7.66
C GLY A 25 -0.42 8.58 -7.57
N THR A 26 -0.68 9.04 -6.35
CA THR A 26 -1.31 10.34 -6.07
C THR A 26 -0.38 11.29 -5.33
N ALA A 27 0.95 11.11 -5.44
CA ALA A 27 1.91 12.02 -4.84
C ALA A 27 1.76 13.43 -5.44
N LYS A 28 1.66 14.43 -4.57
CA LYS A 28 1.49 15.83 -4.97
C LYS A 28 2.70 16.30 -5.76
N ASN A 29 2.46 16.72 -7.00
CA ASN A 29 3.40 17.49 -7.77
C ASN A 29 2.64 18.68 -8.38
N ALA A 30 2.79 19.87 -7.81
CA ALA A 30 2.04 21.06 -8.19
C ALA A 30 2.09 21.37 -9.71
N ILE A 31 3.17 21.01 -10.39
CA ILE A 31 3.33 21.22 -11.83
C ILE A 31 2.50 20.19 -12.61
N LEU A 32 2.50 18.92 -12.18
CA LEU A 32 1.73 17.86 -12.84
C LEU A 32 0.23 18.02 -12.59
N ASP A 33 -0.16 18.47 -11.38
CA ASP A 33 -1.54 18.80 -11.04
C ASP A 33 -2.08 19.92 -11.93
N TYR A 34 -1.28 20.98 -12.15
CA TYR A 34 -1.65 22.09 -13.02
C TYR A 34 -1.82 21.68 -14.50
N LEU A 35 -1.03 20.69 -14.95
CA LEU A 35 -1.09 20.15 -16.31
C LEU A 35 -2.12 19.03 -16.50
N GLY A 36 -2.86 18.65 -15.46
CA GLY A 36 -3.80 17.54 -15.50
C GLY A 36 -3.13 16.16 -15.70
N LEU A 37 -1.81 16.06 -15.45
CA LEU A 37 -0.99 14.85 -15.60
C LEU A 37 -0.69 14.18 -14.25
N ALA A 38 -1.50 14.45 -13.23
CA ALA A 38 -1.30 13.96 -11.87
C ALA A 38 -1.35 12.42 -11.73
N ASP A 39 -1.91 11.76 -12.73
CA ASP A 39 -2.13 10.30 -12.73
C ASP A 39 -0.90 9.53 -13.20
N ILE A 40 0.03 9.28 -12.30
CA ILE A 40 1.22 8.48 -12.63
C ILE A 40 0.92 7.00 -12.41
N ARG A 41 0.90 6.22 -13.51
CA ARG A 41 0.80 4.76 -13.43
C ARG A 41 1.98 4.20 -12.62
N LYS A 42 1.66 3.40 -11.61
CA LYS A 42 2.62 2.69 -10.76
C LYS A 42 2.53 1.19 -10.98
N GLU A 43 3.68 0.52 -10.96
CA GLU A 43 3.77 -0.94 -10.88
C GLU A 43 3.91 -1.31 -9.41
N ILE A 44 3.03 -2.18 -8.91
CA ILE A 44 3.04 -2.67 -7.54
C ILE A 44 3.45 -4.14 -7.61
N ILE A 45 4.47 -4.51 -6.85
CA ILE A 45 5.02 -5.85 -6.84
C ILE A 45 4.81 -6.42 -5.43
N LEU A 46 3.98 -7.45 -5.34
CA LEU A 46 3.76 -8.21 -4.11
C LEU A 46 4.65 -9.45 -4.14
N MET A 47 5.40 -9.66 -3.06
CA MET A 47 6.29 -10.79 -2.87
C MET A 47 6.06 -11.38 -1.47
N LEU A 48 6.12 -12.71 -1.37
CA LEU A 48 6.05 -13.42 -0.09
C LEU A 48 7.40 -14.08 0.19
N ALA A 49 7.89 -13.92 1.42
CA ALA A 49 9.15 -14.52 1.86
C ALA A 49 9.14 -14.72 3.38
N ASP A 50 10.08 -15.52 3.89
CA ASP A 50 10.43 -15.47 5.31
C ASP A 50 11.12 -14.15 5.67
N CYS A 51 11.18 -13.84 6.97
CA CYS A 51 11.67 -12.54 7.45
C CYS A 51 13.12 -12.26 7.04
N GLU A 52 14.00 -13.26 7.03
CA GLU A 52 15.41 -13.09 6.68
C GLU A 52 15.57 -12.77 5.19
N THR A 53 14.90 -13.55 4.34
CA THR A 53 14.88 -13.34 2.89
C THR A 53 14.26 -11.99 2.53
N ALA A 54 13.17 -11.59 3.19
CA ALA A 54 12.52 -10.30 2.97
C ALA A 54 13.44 -9.13 3.34
N GLN A 55 14.11 -9.19 4.49
CA GLN A 55 15.05 -8.17 4.92
C GLN A 55 16.24 -8.03 3.97
N LYS A 56 16.84 -9.16 3.56
CA LYS A 56 17.93 -9.19 2.59
C LYS A 56 17.49 -8.56 1.26
N ALA A 57 16.31 -8.96 0.77
CA ALA A 57 15.77 -8.42 -0.48
C ALA A 57 15.55 -6.91 -0.40
N LEU A 58 14.93 -6.40 0.68
CA LEU A 58 14.68 -4.97 0.87
C LEU A 58 15.99 -4.15 0.87
N ILE A 59 17.02 -4.61 1.59
CA ILE A 59 18.33 -3.93 1.62
C ILE A 59 18.94 -3.90 0.21
N THR A 60 18.95 -5.04 -0.48
CA THR A 60 19.53 -5.16 -1.83
C THR A 60 18.77 -4.27 -2.83
N LEU A 61 17.44 -4.30 -2.81
CA LEU A 61 16.61 -3.47 -3.68
C LEU A 61 16.81 -1.97 -3.40
N ASN A 62 16.89 -1.58 -2.11
CA ASN A 62 17.18 -0.19 -1.75
C ASN A 62 18.52 0.28 -2.32
N GLN A 63 19.58 -0.51 -2.18
CA GLN A 63 20.91 -0.18 -2.69
C GLN A 63 20.96 -0.14 -4.22
N HIS A 64 20.39 -1.16 -4.88
CA HIS A 64 20.43 -1.30 -6.34
C HIS A 64 19.60 -0.22 -7.05
N PHE A 65 18.38 0.04 -6.58
CA PHE A 65 17.45 0.98 -7.19
C PHE A 65 17.50 2.38 -6.57
N LYS A 66 18.35 2.59 -5.54
CA LYS A 66 18.54 3.89 -4.85
C LYS A 66 17.20 4.46 -4.39
N LEU A 67 16.42 3.65 -3.65
CA LEU A 67 15.08 4.04 -3.22
C LEU A 67 15.08 5.28 -2.31
N GLU A 68 16.22 5.60 -1.70
CA GLU A 68 16.44 6.83 -0.93
C GLU A 68 16.33 8.11 -1.77
N LYS A 69 16.36 7.99 -3.12
CA LYS A 69 16.20 9.14 -4.01
C LYS A 69 14.73 9.39 -4.34
N PRO A 70 14.32 10.65 -4.48
CA PRO A 70 12.96 11.00 -4.86
C PRO A 70 12.53 10.29 -6.16
N ASN A 71 11.29 9.83 -6.23
CA ASN A 71 10.68 9.19 -7.40
C ASN A 71 11.28 7.84 -7.83
N HIS A 72 12.15 7.22 -7.02
CA HIS A 72 12.72 5.90 -7.32
C HIS A 72 11.82 4.75 -6.87
N GLY A 73 10.77 5.02 -6.11
CA GLY A 73 9.81 4.03 -5.62
C GLY A 73 9.86 3.88 -4.11
N ILE A 74 8.96 3.07 -3.58
CA ILE A 74 8.83 2.74 -2.16
C ILE A 74 8.84 1.22 -2.05
N ALA A 75 9.58 0.68 -1.09
CA ALA A 75 9.55 -0.73 -0.73
C ALA A 75 9.37 -0.85 0.78
N PHE A 76 8.49 -1.73 1.23
CA PHE A 76 8.23 -1.98 2.63
C PHE A 76 7.79 -3.42 2.87
N SER A 77 7.98 -3.93 4.08
CA SER A 77 7.52 -5.25 4.53
C SER A 77 6.41 -5.13 5.56
N ILE A 78 5.47 -6.07 5.49
CA ILE A 78 4.36 -6.23 6.42
C ILE A 78 4.41 -7.65 6.96
N LEU A 79 4.26 -7.81 8.27
CA LEU A 79 4.21 -9.14 8.89
C LEU A 79 2.90 -9.82 8.58
N ILE A 80 2.98 -11.11 8.27
CA ILE A 80 1.83 -11.97 8.02
C ILE A 80 1.74 -12.98 9.16
N SER A 81 0.58 -13.06 9.80
CA SER A 81 0.31 -13.99 10.91
C SER A 81 0.07 -15.42 10.45
N GLU A 82 -0.57 -15.59 9.28
CA GLU A 82 -0.93 -16.90 8.74
C GLU A 82 -0.76 -16.90 7.22
N ILE A 83 -0.34 -18.06 6.68
CA ILE A 83 -0.17 -18.27 5.24
C ILE A 83 -0.70 -19.66 4.86
N ALA A 84 -1.38 -19.75 3.73
CA ALA A 84 -1.85 -20.98 3.11
C ALA A 84 -1.49 -21.01 1.63
N GLY A 85 -1.44 -22.21 1.02
CA GLY A 85 -1.16 -22.35 -0.42
C GLY A 85 0.34 -22.30 -0.78
N THR A 86 1.22 -22.39 0.20
CA THR A 86 2.67 -22.50 -0.04
C THR A 86 3.28 -23.62 0.83
N HIS A 87 4.24 -24.35 0.27
CA HIS A 87 4.97 -25.42 1.00
C HIS A 87 6.38 -24.98 1.41
N ARG A 88 6.80 -23.78 1.07
CA ARG A 88 8.21 -23.34 1.17
C ARG A 88 8.47 -22.16 2.08
N ILE A 89 7.42 -21.52 2.59
CA ILE A 89 7.54 -20.38 3.51
C ILE A 89 6.98 -20.83 4.85
N SER A 90 7.82 -20.88 5.87
CA SER A 90 7.40 -21.16 7.26
C SER A 90 7.35 -19.85 8.05
N CYS A 91 6.23 -19.60 8.71
CA CYS A 91 6.14 -18.50 9.68
C CYS A 91 6.87 -18.91 10.96
N ASN A 92 8.06 -18.39 11.19
CA ASN A 92 8.70 -18.49 12.51
C ASN A 92 8.08 -17.44 13.44
N LYS A 93 7.37 -17.91 14.46
CA LYS A 93 6.69 -17.07 15.47
C LYS A 93 7.64 -16.28 16.40
N ASN A 94 8.95 -16.34 16.20
CA ASN A 94 9.93 -15.62 17.00
C ASN A 94 10.24 -14.24 16.40
N ILE A 95 9.24 -13.37 16.37
CA ILE A 95 9.46 -11.96 16.09
C ILE A 95 9.95 -11.33 17.39
N LYS A 96 11.26 -11.17 17.53
CA LYS A 96 11.84 -10.34 18.59
C LYS A 96 11.42 -8.90 18.30
N GLU A 97 10.69 -8.31 19.23
CA GLU A 97 10.53 -6.87 19.34
C GLU A 97 11.93 -6.24 19.33
N LYS A 98 12.35 -5.68 18.21
CA LYS A 98 13.56 -4.87 18.15
C LYS A 98 13.18 -3.47 18.59
N GLY A 99 13.80 -3.10 19.72
CA GLY A 99 13.66 -1.81 20.39
C GLY A 99 13.74 -0.61 19.47
N SER A 100 12.92 0.27 19.79
CA SER A 100 12.40 1.53 19.37
C SER A 100 13.42 2.66 19.36
N ASP A 101 13.83 3.10 18.19
CA ASP A 101 14.11 4.52 17.90
C ASP A 101 13.91 4.79 16.39
N ARG A 102 13.19 3.89 15.70
CA ARG A 102 12.83 4.08 14.29
C ARG A 102 11.43 4.67 14.20
N VAL A 103 11.28 5.68 13.37
CA VAL A 103 9.96 6.16 12.94
C VAL A 103 9.18 4.94 12.50
N MET A 104 8.13 4.62 13.23
CA MET A 104 7.24 3.51 12.87
C MET A 104 6.29 3.99 11.78
N TYR A 105 6.08 3.17 10.78
CA TYR A 105 5.12 3.43 9.71
C TYR A 105 3.95 2.47 9.81
N HIS A 106 2.79 2.96 9.39
CA HIS A 106 1.59 2.16 9.22
C HIS A 106 1.13 2.22 7.77
N LEU A 107 0.60 1.12 7.28
CA LEU A 107 -0.13 1.06 6.02
C LEU A 107 -1.62 1.16 6.32
N ILE A 108 -2.23 2.27 5.93
CA ILE A 108 -3.67 2.46 5.95
C ILE A 108 -4.21 1.96 4.61
N THR A 109 -5.12 1.00 4.65
CA THR A 109 -5.79 0.48 3.47
C THR A 109 -7.29 0.77 3.56
N SER A 110 -7.82 1.45 2.57
CA SER A 110 -9.26 1.72 2.42
C SER A 110 -9.79 1.02 1.18
N VAL A 111 -10.90 0.30 1.31
CA VAL A 111 -11.63 -0.28 0.18
C VAL A 111 -12.97 0.43 0.06
N VAL A 112 -13.19 1.09 -1.06
CA VAL A 112 -14.36 1.93 -1.32
C VAL A 112 -14.94 1.64 -2.71
N ASP A 113 -16.14 2.14 -2.99
CA ASP A 113 -16.74 2.06 -4.31
C ASP A 113 -15.91 2.85 -5.32
N LYS A 114 -15.96 2.41 -6.58
CA LYS A 114 -15.33 3.11 -7.70
C LYS A 114 -15.76 4.57 -7.76
N GLY A 115 -14.79 5.46 -7.91
CA GLY A 115 -14.96 6.91 -7.92
C GLY A 115 -14.85 7.58 -6.55
N LYS A 116 -14.61 6.82 -5.47
CA LYS A 116 -14.44 7.35 -4.10
C LYS A 116 -12.99 7.44 -3.64
N ALA A 117 -12.06 6.87 -4.36
CA ALA A 117 -10.65 6.87 -3.97
C ALA A 117 -10.06 8.27 -3.82
N GLU A 118 -10.42 9.21 -4.70
CA GLU A 118 -9.95 10.61 -4.62
C GLU A 118 -10.49 11.32 -3.38
N ASP A 119 -11.71 11.00 -2.92
CA ASP A 119 -12.26 11.51 -1.67
C ASP A 119 -11.45 11.00 -0.47
N VAL A 120 -11.03 9.71 -0.50
CA VAL A 120 -10.14 9.12 0.52
C VAL A 120 -8.81 9.86 0.56
N ILE A 121 -8.16 10.05 -0.60
CA ILE A 121 -6.89 10.78 -0.72
C ILE A 121 -7.03 12.23 -0.24
N SER A 122 -8.12 12.91 -0.63
CA SER A 122 -8.39 14.29 -0.20
C SER A 122 -8.53 14.38 1.32
N ALA A 123 -9.29 13.45 1.93
CA ALA A 123 -9.46 13.39 3.38
C ALA A 123 -8.13 13.12 4.09
N ALA A 124 -7.33 12.19 3.58
CA ALA A 124 -6.02 11.85 4.13
C ALA A 124 -5.04 13.03 4.06
N ASN A 125 -4.99 13.71 2.92
CA ASN A 125 -4.10 14.85 2.71
C ASN A 125 -4.41 16.04 3.63
N LYS A 126 -5.70 16.29 3.94
CA LYS A 126 -6.11 17.29 4.94
C LYS A 126 -5.56 16.99 6.34
N ALA A 127 -5.36 15.71 6.65
CA ALA A 127 -4.83 15.24 7.92
C ALA A 127 -3.30 14.98 7.90
N GLY A 128 -2.59 15.43 6.86
CA GLY A 128 -1.13 15.39 6.78
C GLY A 128 -0.53 14.18 6.04
N SER A 129 -1.33 13.43 5.30
CA SER A 129 -0.81 12.43 4.36
C SER A 129 -0.11 13.13 3.18
N THR A 130 0.92 12.49 2.64
CA THR A 130 1.67 12.96 1.46
C THR A 130 1.18 12.36 0.15
N GLY A 131 0.13 11.53 0.20
CA GLY A 131 -0.46 10.85 -0.95
C GLY A 131 -0.64 9.35 -0.70
N GLY A 132 -1.03 8.63 -1.73
CA GLY A 132 -1.25 7.19 -1.66
C GLY A 132 -1.20 6.54 -3.04
N THR A 133 -1.54 5.27 -3.07
CA THR A 133 -1.65 4.47 -4.29
C THR A 133 -3.05 3.91 -4.40
N ILE A 134 -3.71 4.14 -5.53
CA ILE A 134 -5.06 3.63 -5.82
C ILE A 134 -4.94 2.42 -6.74
N ILE A 135 -5.61 1.34 -6.38
CA ILE A 135 -5.66 0.07 -7.12
C ILE A 135 -7.12 -0.20 -7.47
N ASN A 136 -7.40 -0.48 -8.73
CA ASN A 136 -8.73 -0.88 -9.14
C ASN A 136 -8.94 -2.37 -8.88
N GLY A 137 -10.10 -2.72 -8.36
CA GLY A 137 -10.49 -4.09 -8.05
C GLY A 137 -11.99 -4.32 -8.26
N ARG A 138 -12.46 -5.49 -7.88
CA ARG A 138 -13.87 -5.86 -7.80
C ARG A 138 -14.09 -6.54 -6.46
N GLY A 139 -15.26 -6.40 -5.92
CA GLY A 139 -15.63 -7.06 -4.68
C GLY A 139 -17.05 -6.74 -4.29
N SER A 140 -17.68 -7.62 -3.55
CA SER A 140 -19.03 -7.43 -3.01
C SER A 140 -18.99 -7.40 -1.49
N GLY A 141 -19.57 -6.38 -0.90
CA GLY A 141 -19.86 -6.33 0.53
C GLY A 141 -21.12 -7.15 0.86
N VAL A 142 -21.35 -7.37 2.16
CA VAL A 142 -22.48 -8.20 2.66
C VAL A 142 -23.86 -7.69 2.20
N HIS A 143 -23.96 -6.43 1.82
CA HIS A 143 -25.21 -5.77 1.39
C HIS A 143 -25.24 -5.42 -0.11
N GLU A 144 -24.26 -5.83 -0.90
CA GLU A 144 -24.09 -5.39 -2.27
C GLU A 144 -24.26 -6.53 -3.29
N THR A 145 -25.38 -7.24 -3.25
CA THR A 145 -25.72 -8.21 -4.30
C THR A 145 -26.58 -7.53 -5.36
N THR A 146 -25.94 -7.05 -6.43
CA THR A 146 -26.66 -6.62 -7.63
C THR A 146 -26.80 -7.81 -8.55
N LYS A 147 -28.03 -8.29 -8.75
CA LYS A 147 -28.32 -9.34 -9.72
C LYS A 147 -28.81 -8.70 -11.02
N LEU A 148 -28.09 -8.95 -12.10
CA LEU A 148 -28.52 -8.60 -13.43
C LEU A 148 -28.76 -9.93 -14.23
N PHE A 149 -29.95 -10.17 -14.71
CA PHE A 149 -30.30 -11.39 -15.43
C PHE A 149 -29.95 -12.70 -14.71
N MET A 150 -30.15 -12.76 -13.37
CA MET A 150 -29.79 -13.91 -12.50
C MET A 150 -28.29 -14.20 -12.38
N MET A 151 -27.43 -13.30 -12.85
CA MET A 151 -25.99 -13.36 -12.61
C MET A 151 -25.59 -12.38 -11.48
N ASP A 152 -24.80 -12.85 -10.54
CA ASP A 152 -24.21 -12.00 -9.50
C ASP A 152 -23.14 -11.13 -10.15
N ILE A 153 -23.30 -9.81 -10.05
CA ILE A 153 -22.30 -8.85 -10.53
C ILE A 153 -21.51 -8.35 -9.33
N GLU A 154 -20.21 -8.56 -9.36
CA GLU A 154 -19.28 -7.95 -8.41
C GLU A 154 -19.06 -6.49 -8.79
N PRO A 155 -19.44 -5.52 -7.94
CA PRO A 155 -19.25 -4.10 -8.23
C PRO A 155 -17.74 -3.75 -8.28
N GLU A 156 -17.42 -2.74 -9.06
CA GLU A 156 -16.07 -2.20 -9.12
C GLU A 156 -15.74 -1.46 -7.82
N LYS A 157 -14.57 -1.74 -7.28
CA LYS A 157 -14.03 -1.15 -6.04
C LYS A 157 -12.67 -0.51 -6.31
N GLU A 158 -12.32 0.44 -5.45
CA GLU A 158 -10.99 1.03 -5.41
C GLU A 158 -10.36 0.75 -4.04
N ILE A 159 -9.11 0.32 -4.08
CA ILE A 159 -8.29 0.08 -2.89
C ILE A 159 -7.29 1.22 -2.81
N VAL A 160 -7.33 1.99 -1.73
CA VAL A 160 -6.41 3.09 -1.48
C VAL A 160 -5.41 2.66 -0.41
N MET A 161 -4.14 2.69 -0.73
CA MET A 161 -3.03 2.35 0.15
C MET A 161 -2.25 3.63 0.49
N ILE A 162 -2.18 3.98 1.77
CA ILE A 162 -1.49 5.16 2.28
C ILE A 162 -0.46 4.72 3.31
N LEU A 163 0.81 5.01 3.05
CA LEU A 163 1.87 4.80 4.02
C LEU A 163 1.99 6.08 4.88
N SER A 164 1.86 5.92 6.18
CA SER A 164 1.83 7.03 7.15
C SER A 164 2.79 6.79 8.31
N GLU A 165 3.38 7.84 8.84
CA GLU A 165 4.02 7.80 10.15
C GLU A 165 3.00 7.43 11.22
N ALA A 166 3.42 6.65 12.21
CA ALA A 166 2.52 6.08 13.21
C ALA A 166 1.79 7.16 14.05
N ASP A 167 2.43 8.28 14.30
CA ASP A 167 1.87 9.42 15.04
C ASP A 167 0.74 10.12 14.28
N LYS A 168 0.80 10.14 12.94
CA LYS A 168 -0.19 10.75 12.06
C LYS A 168 -1.37 9.83 11.74
N THR A 169 -1.18 8.52 11.89
CA THR A 169 -2.14 7.49 11.45
C THR A 169 -3.54 7.70 12.01
N LYS A 170 -3.68 7.98 13.32
CA LYS A 170 -4.98 8.18 13.96
C LYS A 170 -5.73 9.38 13.40
N GLY A 171 -5.02 10.49 13.13
CA GLY A 171 -5.60 11.69 12.54
C GLY A 171 -6.07 11.44 11.10
N ILE A 172 -5.27 10.74 10.30
CA ILE A 172 -5.61 10.38 8.92
C ILE A 172 -6.84 9.46 8.89
N MET A 173 -6.85 8.42 9.73
CA MET A 173 -8.01 7.52 9.85
C MET A 173 -9.29 8.28 10.20
N ALA A 174 -9.25 9.11 11.25
CA ALA A 174 -10.40 9.87 11.70
C ALA A 174 -10.94 10.81 10.61
N SER A 175 -10.05 11.45 9.83
CA SER A 175 -10.43 12.30 8.70
C SER A 175 -11.13 11.50 7.60
N ILE A 176 -10.60 10.34 7.22
CA ILE A 176 -11.19 9.47 6.20
C ILE A 176 -12.56 8.95 6.67
N VAL A 177 -12.63 8.38 7.87
CA VAL A 177 -13.86 7.82 8.44
C VAL A 177 -14.96 8.86 8.49
N SER A 178 -14.66 10.07 8.98
CA SER A 178 -15.62 11.17 9.08
C SER A 178 -16.07 11.68 7.72
N GLN A 179 -15.14 11.93 6.78
CA GLN A 179 -15.49 12.52 5.48
C GLN A 179 -16.28 11.55 4.59
N LEU A 180 -15.93 10.25 4.63
CA LEU A 180 -16.61 9.22 3.83
C LEU A 180 -17.75 8.53 4.59
N LYS A 181 -17.98 8.89 5.86
CA LYS A 181 -19.00 8.27 6.72
C LYS A 181 -18.87 6.74 6.77
N MET A 182 -17.64 6.24 6.97
CA MET A 182 -17.37 4.81 6.91
C MET A 182 -18.05 3.98 8.01
N ASP A 183 -18.57 4.64 9.04
CA ASP A 183 -19.39 4.00 10.08
C ASP A 183 -20.79 3.61 9.56
N GLU A 184 -21.22 4.15 8.42
CA GLU A 184 -22.48 3.77 7.77
C GLU A 184 -22.26 2.54 6.88
N PRO A 185 -23.17 1.54 6.91
CA PRO A 185 -23.06 0.34 6.07
C PRO A 185 -22.97 0.68 4.58
N GLY A 186 -22.05 0.03 3.86
CA GLY A 186 -21.88 0.19 2.41
C GLY A 186 -20.87 1.27 2.00
N ASN A 187 -20.40 2.12 2.89
CA ASN A 187 -19.47 3.20 2.54
C ASN A 187 -18.00 2.76 2.43
N GLY A 188 -17.71 1.49 2.68
CA GLY A 188 -16.38 0.93 2.55
C GLY A 188 -15.83 0.36 3.85
N VAL A 189 -14.59 -0.07 3.81
CA VAL A 189 -13.84 -0.57 4.96
C VAL A 189 -12.46 0.06 4.99
N LEU A 190 -11.96 0.35 6.18
CA LEU A 190 -10.61 0.85 6.42
C LEU A 190 -9.94 0.00 7.49
N TYR A 191 -8.70 -0.40 7.24
CA TYR A 191 -7.89 -1.09 8.24
C TYR A 191 -6.44 -0.61 8.18
N VAL A 192 -5.70 -0.85 9.27
CA VAL A 192 -4.31 -0.44 9.43
C VAL A 192 -3.45 -1.65 9.73
N GLN A 193 -2.27 -1.68 9.12
CA GLN A 193 -1.24 -2.69 9.33
C GLN A 193 0.07 -2.02 9.75
N GLU A 194 0.76 -2.62 10.71
CA GLU A 194 2.10 -2.18 11.09
C GLU A 194 3.11 -2.54 9.99
N VAL A 195 3.99 -1.60 9.68
CA VAL A 195 5.06 -1.78 8.70
C VAL A 195 6.35 -2.03 9.45
N GLU A 196 6.97 -3.17 9.19
CA GLU A 196 8.22 -3.59 9.85
C GLU A 196 9.43 -2.78 9.35
N SER A 197 9.49 -2.53 8.04
CA SER A 197 10.56 -1.79 7.40
C SER A 197 10.04 -1.07 6.16
N ALA A 198 10.48 0.19 5.96
CA ALA A 198 10.12 0.98 4.79
C ALA A 198 11.32 1.74 4.24
N TYR A 199 11.40 1.82 2.91
CA TYR A 199 12.43 2.54 2.16
C TYR A 199 11.78 3.37 1.06
N GLY A 200 12.42 4.48 0.70
CA GLY A 200 11.92 5.35 -0.38
C GLY A 200 10.87 6.36 0.07
N ILE A 201 10.71 6.56 1.37
CA ILE A 201 9.84 7.60 1.92
C ILE A 201 10.66 8.88 1.97
N PHE A 202 10.23 9.86 1.19
CA PHE A 202 10.87 11.16 1.16
C PHE A 202 10.08 12.15 2.02
N ASN A 203 10.71 12.65 3.06
CA ASN A 203 10.18 13.76 3.87
C ASN A 203 10.87 15.05 3.40
N GLU A 204 10.10 16.03 2.95
CA GLU A 204 10.61 17.35 2.50
C GLU A 204 11.31 18.16 3.62
N THR A 205 11.33 17.64 4.86
CA THR A 205 11.88 18.32 6.05
C THR A 205 13.26 17.81 6.48
N GLY A 206 14.01 17.15 5.61
CA GLY A 206 15.36 16.69 5.90
C GLY A 206 16.40 17.41 5.04
N ASN A 207 17.06 18.42 5.63
CA ASN A 207 18.38 18.91 5.21
C ASN A 207 19.41 17.78 5.25
#